data_d48539e4a2d2c9f94f813257d6797b98
#
_entry.id   d48539e4a2d2c9f94f813257d6797b98
#
_cell.length_a   1.000
_cell.length_b   1.000
_cell.length_c   1.000
_cell.angle_alpha   90.00
_cell.angle_beta   90.00
_cell.angle_gamma   90.00
#
_symmetry.space_group_name_H-M   'P 1'
#
loop_
_entity.id
_entity.type
_entity.pdbx_description
1 polymer ?
#
loop_
_entity_poly.entity_id
_entity_poly.type
_entity_poly.pdbx_seq_one_letter_code
_entity_poly.pdbx_strand_id
1 'polypeptide(L)'
;MLCERLAKGELDVALVSSFEFLRNPIYRIVDDVSISSDGPVYSVVVAHRGKISEIEEIELDPASQTAVNLLRCMLGELGLKPRFKSGVLGSTGCQPAVVGSLPTIRNARLLIGDHAIQFRESHARELQFWDLGEQWKKHVGLPFVYALWLIRPEVGDASEIATRLRALRDQNLVTLENLIGEAAGAAAATGEQKKPNREFLSRYYRENLHFGFGERQKKSLHAFASLCARHGLLQKHNFELSLV
;
A
#
# COMPACT_ATOMS: atom_id res chain seq x y z
N MET A 1 -1.68 -12.55 9.17
CA MET A 1 -2.08 -11.43 8.26
C MET A 1 -3.14 -11.92 7.28
N LEU A 2 -3.89 -11.03 6.57
CA LEU A 2 -4.94 -11.45 5.61
C LEU A 2 -4.38 -12.35 4.49
N CYS A 3 -3.21 -12.02 3.94
CA CYS A 3 -2.54 -12.86 2.93
C CYS A 3 -2.32 -14.30 3.40
N GLU A 4 -1.87 -14.51 4.65
CA GLU A 4 -1.64 -15.84 5.20
C GLU A 4 -2.95 -16.62 5.40
N ARG A 5 -3.99 -15.93 5.88
CA ARG A 5 -5.31 -16.54 6.07
C ARG A 5 -5.94 -16.94 4.74
N LEU A 6 -5.81 -16.08 3.71
CA LEU A 6 -6.25 -16.41 2.36
C LEU A 6 -5.48 -17.62 1.81
N ALA A 7 -4.14 -17.63 1.95
CA ALA A 7 -3.30 -18.74 1.49
C ALA A 7 -3.59 -20.07 2.21
N LYS A 8 -3.98 -20.02 3.50
CA LYS A 8 -4.37 -21.22 4.29
C LYS A 8 -5.80 -21.68 4.05
N GLY A 9 -6.59 -20.95 3.25
CA GLY A 9 -7.99 -21.27 3.03
C GLY A 9 -8.93 -20.92 4.18
N GLU A 10 -8.48 -20.06 5.09
CA GLU A 10 -9.31 -19.53 6.17
C GLU A 10 -10.24 -18.41 5.70
N LEU A 11 -9.98 -17.85 4.52
CA LEU A 11 -10.76 -16.82 3.85
C LEU A 11 -10.94 -17.21 2.38
N ASP A 12 -12.12 -17.03 1.85
CA ASP A 12 -12.44 -17.25 0.44
C ASP A 12 -12.06 -16.05 -0.44
N VAL A 13 -12.18 -14.86 0.12
CA VAL A 13 -11.86 -13.58 -0.53
C VAL A 13 -11.23 -12.62 0.47
N ALA A 14 -10.25 -11.83 0.02
CA ALA A 14 -9.65 -10.79 0.84
C ALA A 14 -9.05 -9.67 -0.01
N LEU A 15 -9.06 -8.43 0.54
CA LEU A 15 -8.27 -7.33 0.02
C LEU A 15 -6.85 -7.45 0.57
N VAL A 16 -5.92 -7.78 -0.29
CA VAL A 16 -4.55 -8.09 0.11
C VAL A 16 -3.52 -7.37 -0.75
N SER A 17 -2.30 -7.36 -0.26
CA SER A 17 -1.12 -6.85 -0.99
C SER A 17 -1.07 -7.39 -2.43
N SER A 18 -0.92 -6.51 -3.43
CA SER A 18 -0.82 -6.92 -4.83
C SER A 18 0.38 -7.84 -5.10
N PHE A 19 1.43 -7.74 -4.29
CA PHE A 19 2.58 -8.65 -4.35
C PHE A 19 2.22 -10.11 -4.02
N GLU A 20 1.14 -10.36 -3.25
CA GLU A 20 0.65 -11.72 -2.99
C GLU A 20 0.22 -12.40 -4.28
N PHE A 21 -0.52 -11.72 -5.15
CA PHE A 21 -0.86 -12.24 -6.47
C PHE A 21 0.39 -12.48 -7.34
N LEU A 22 1.34 -11.56 -7.33
CA LEU A 22 2.57 -11.71 -8.12
C LEU A 22 3.43 -12.90 -7.68
N ARG A 23 3.45 -13.17 -6.37
CA ARG A 23 4.16 -14.30 -5.79
C ARG A 23 3.45 -15.64 -6.04
N ASN A 24 2.13 -15.60 -6.04
CA ASN A 24 1.27 -16.78 -6.16
C ASN A 24 0.06 -16.48 -7.07
N PRO A 25 0.22 -16.53 -8.40
CA PRO A 25 -0.80 -16.09 -9.37
C PRO A 25 -1.91 -17.13 -9.60
N ILE A 26 -2.31 -17.85 -8.57
CA ILE A 26 -3.43 -18.83 -8.63
C ILE A 26 -4.79 -18.19 -8.38
N TYR A 27 -4.81 -17.01 -7.75
CA TYR A 27 -6.04 -16.33 -7.37
C TYR A 27 -6.74 -15.69 -8.57
N ARG A 28 -8.07 -15.57 -8.45
CA ARG A 28 -8.83 -14.68 -9.35
C ARG A 28 -8.85 -13.27 -8.76
N ILE A 29 -8.64 -12.28 -9.61
CA ILE A 29 -8.67 -10.86 -9.25
C ILE A 29 -10.08 -10.34 -9.53
N VAL A 30 -10.68 -9.64 -8.58
CA VAL A 30 -11.90 -8.86 -8.84
C VAL A 30 -11.54 -7.72 -9.77
N ASP A 31 -12.03 -7.81 -11.03
CA ASP A 31 -11.76 -6.77 -12.02
C ASP A 31 -12.40 -5.43 -11.63
N ASP A 32 -11.83 -4.35 -12.12
CA ASP A 32 -12.26 -2.97 -11.89
C ASP A 32 -12.20 -2.49 -10.43
N VAL A 33 -11.60 -3.26 -9.49
CA VAL A 33 -11.44 -2.81 -8.09
C VAL A 33 -10.02 -3.02 -7.58
N SER A 34 -9.38 -1.95 -7.11
CA SER A 34 -8.06 -1.99 -6.48
C SER A 34 -7.88 -0.86 -5.48
N ILE A 35 -6.75 -0.86 -4.77
CA ILE A 35 -6.22 0.35 -4.14
C ILE A 35 -4.95 0.72 -4.90
N SER A 36 -4.96 1.89 -5.53
CA SER A 36 -3.86 2.40 -6.35
C SER A 36 -3.67 3.91 -6.16
N SER A 37 -2.56 4.48 -6.68
CA SER A 37 -2.34 5.91 -6.81
C SER A 37 -1.74 6.24 -8.16
N ASP A 38 -2.07 7.40 -8.73
CA ASP A 38 -1.45 7.89 -9.98
C ASP A 38 -0.53 9.09 -9.70
N GLY A 39 0.44 8.88 -8.83
CA GLY A 39 1.35 9.87 -8.27
C GLY A 39 1.50 9.69 -6.76
N PRO A 40 1.66 10.78 -6.00
CA PRO A 40 1.83 10.72 -4.56
C PRO A 40 0.68 9.97 -3.87
N VAL A 41 1.02 8.97 -3.04
CA VAL A 41 0.03 8.21 -2.26
C VAL A 41 -0.15 8.76 -0.86
N TYR A 42 0.81 9.53 -0.37
CA TYR A 42 0.87 10.12 0.96
C TYR A 42 1.07 9.11 2.11
N SER A 43 0.49 7.92 2.01
CA SER A 43 0.46 6.89 3.05
C SER A 43 1.41 5.71 2.84
N VAL A 44 2.32 5.77 1.85
CA VAL A 44 3.40 4.78 1.65
C VAL A 44 4.68 5.55 1.40
N VAL A 45 5.45 5.78 2.47
CA VAL A 45 6.56 6.73 2.46
C VAL A 45 7.78 6.20 3.20
N VAL A 46 8.96 6.66 2.78
CA VAL A 46 10.18 6.51 3.55
C VAL A 46 10.47 7.82 4.27
N ALA A 47 10.36 7.81 5.60
CA ALA A 47 10.74 8.94 6.44
C ALA A 47 12.26 8.95 6.64
N HIS A 48 12.91 10.08 6.35
CA HIS A 48 14.38 10.19 6.42
C HIS A 48 14.83 11.62 6.71
N ARG A 49 16.12 11.76 7.00
CA ARG A 49 16.83 13.06 7.06
C ARG A 49 17.91 13.09 5.97
N GLY A 50 18.19 14.26 5.43
CA GLY A 50 19.22 14.42 4.40
C GLY A 50 18.84 13.79 3.06
N LYS A 51 19.81 13.31 2.31
CA LYS A 51 19.59 12.75 0.96
C LYS A 51 19.30 11.25 1.04
N ILE A 52 18.36 10.78 0.23
CA ILE A 52 18.02 9.34 0.16
C ILE A 52 19.23 8.48 -0.23
N SER A 53 20.15 9.03 -1.00
CA SER A 53 21.40 8.36 -1.41
C SER A 53 22.43 8.16 -0.28
N GLU A 54 22.26 8.83 0.85
CA GLU A 54 23.14 8.74 2.01
C GLU A 54 22.62 7.81 3.10
N ILE A 55 21.43 7.20 2.88
CA ILE A 55 20.80 6.28 3.82
C ILE A 55 21.53 4.94 3.79
N GLU A 56 22.00 4.52 4.96
CA GLU A 56 22.71 3.24 5.14
C GLU A 56 21.80 2.12 5.62
N GLU A 57 20.72 2.46 6.34
CA GLU A 57 19.80 1.48 6.91
C GLU A 57 18.35 1.95 6.83
N ILE A 58 17.46 1.05 6.44
CA ILE A 58 16.01 1.32 6.41
C ILE A 58 15.29 0.27 7.24
N GLU A 59 14.55 0.74 8.24
CA GLU A 59 13.61 -0.06 9.02
C GLU A 59 12.36 -0.30 8.16
N LEU A 60 11.99 -1.56 7.95
CA LEU A 60 10.86 -1.96 7.13
C LEU A 60 9.60 -2.12 7.98
N ASP A 61 8.47 -1.67 7.46
CA ASP A 61 7.16 -2.04 7.98
C ASP A 61 6.76 -3.42 7.42
N PRO A 62 6.68 -4.47 8.23
CA PRO A 62 6.37 -5.82 7.76
C PRO A 62 4.90 -6.02 7.37
N ALA A 63 4.03 -5.03 7.62
CA ALA A 63 2.60 -5.16 7.35
C ALA A 63 2.25 -5.16 5.85
N SER A 64 3.13 -4.64 4.97
CA SER A 64 2.88 -4.63 3.52
C SER A 64 4.06 -5.16 2.70
N GLN A 65 3.89 -6.34 2.14
CA GLN A 65 4.85 -6.92 1.21
C GLN A 65 4.99 -6.07 -0.08
N THR A 66 3.90 -5.48 -0.57
CA THR A 66 3.93 -4.60 -1.75
C THR A 66 4.82 -3.39 -1.50
N ALA A 67 4.63 -2.67 -0.39
CA ALA A 67 5.41 -1.48 -0.07
C ALA A 67 6.92 -1.80 0.10
N VAL A 68 7.24 -2.90 0.76
CA VAL A 68 8.63 -3.36 0.94
C VAL A 68 9.29 -3.67 -0.40
N ASN A 69 8.61 -4.40 -1.30
CA ASN A 69 9.18 -4.76 -2.57
C ASN A 69 9.20 -3.59 -3.56
N LEU A 70 8.22 -2.68 -3.51
CA LEU A 70 8.28 -1.41 -4.25
C LEU A 70 9.50 -0.58 -3.82
N LEU A 71 9.73 -0.44 -2.52
CA LEU A 71 10.91 0.26 -2.00
C LEU A 71 12.20 -0.35 -2.52
N ARG A 72 12.33 -1.68 -2.46
CA ARG A 72 13.52 -2.39 -2.97
C ARG A 72 13.74 -2.17 -4.46
N CYS A 73 12.67 -2.20 -5.26
CA CYS A 73 12.74 -1.90 -6.69
C CYS A 73 13.21 -0.46 -6.92
N MET A 74 12.59 0.52 -6.26
CA MET A 74 12.93 1.94 -6.46
C MET A 74 14.38 2.25 -6.04
N LEU A 75 14.85 1.69 -4.92
CA LEU A 75 16.24 1.84 -4.51
C LEU A 75 17.20 1.15 -5.49
N GLY A 76 16.83 -0.04 -5.99
CA GLY A 76 17.62 -0.77 -6.97
C GLY A 76 17.77 -0.01 -8.29
N GLU A 77 16.71 0.63 -8.79
CA GLU A 77 16.76 1.48 -10.00
C GLU A 77 17.64 2.74 -9.80
N LEU A 78 17.77 3.20 -8.55
CA LEU A 78 18.71 4.28 -8.19
C LEU A 78 20.14 3.78 -7.90
N GLY A 79 20.40 2.48 -7.96
CA GLY A 79 21.68 1.88 -7.62
C GLY A 79 22.01 1.91 -6.12
N LEU A 80 21.02 2.16 -5.25
CA LEU A 80 21.18 2.26 -3.80
C LEU A 80 20.98 0.90 -3.12
N LYS A 81 21.81 0.59 -2.14
CA LYS A 81 21.81 -0.71 -1.43
C LYS A 81 21.91 -0.53 0.09
N PRO A 82 20.96 0.14 0.73
CA PRO A 82 20.93 0.23 2.18
C PRO A 82 20.68 -1.15 2.79
N ARG A 83 21.08 -1.31 4.05
CA ARG A 83 20.69 -2.48 4.83
C ARG A 83 19.24 -2.38 5.23
N PHE A 84 18.52 -3.49 5.23
CA PHE A 84 17.15 -3.56 5.67
C PHE A 84 17.06 -4.23 7.03
N LYS A 85 16.35 -3.58 7.97
CA LYS A 85 16.04 -4.08 9.29
C LYS A 85 14.54 -4.33 9.38
N SER A 86 14.14 -5.52 9.85
CA SER A 86 12.73 -5.79 10.11
C SER A 86 12.27 -4.92 11.29
N GLY A 87 11.25 -4.11 11.08
CA GLY A 87 10.55 -3.44 12.15
C GLY A 87 9.83 -4.45 13.05
N VAL A 88 9.64 -4.09 14.30
CA VAL A 88 8.81 -4.89 15.23
C VAL A 88 7.35 -4.67 14.84
N LEU A 89 6.64 -5.75 14.50
CA LEU A 89 5.17 -5.70 14.39
C LEU A 89 4.63 -5.22 15.74
N GLY A 90 4.05 -4.03 15.77
CA GLY A 90 3.22 -3.63 16.88
C GLY A 90 2.13 -4.69 17.07
N SER A 91 2.16 -5.39 18.18
CA SER A 91 1.18 -6.42 18.51
C SER A 91 -0.22 -5.83 18.44
N THR A 92 -1.06 -6.45 17.59
CA THR A 92 -2.53 -6.42 17.65
C THR A 92 -3.20 -5.08 17.98
N GLY A 93 -3.79 -4.45 16.97
CA GLY A 93 -4.94 -3.54 17.13
C GLY A 93 -4.65 -2.24 17.89
N CYS A 94 -4.65 -1.12 17.18
CA CYS A 94 -4.83 0.24 17.74
C CYS A 94 -3.88 0.73 18.85
N GLN A 95 -2.72 0.13 19.06
CA GLN A 95 -1.69 0.76 19.90
C GLN A 95 -0.66 1.45 19.01
N PRO A 96 -0.26 2.70 19.34
CA PRO A 96 0.85 3.34 18.67
C PRO A 96 2.07 2.43 18.82
N ALA A 97 2.64 2.01 17.66
CA ALA A 97 3.92 1.33 17.66
C ALA A 97 4.85 2.12 18.56
N VAL A 98 5.57 1.42 19.45
CA VAL A 98 6.58 2.01 20.33
C VAL A 98 7.34 3.05 19.53
N VAL A 99 7.36 4.28 20.02
CA VAL A 99 8.04 5.41 19.40
C VAL A 99 9.52 5.04 19.32
N GLY A 100 9.90 4.32 18.27
CA GLY A 100 11.30 4.13 17.94
C GLY A 100 11.93 5.51 17.75
N SER A 101 13.20 5.64 18.06
CA SER A 101 13.94 6.89 17.85
C SER A 101 13.70 7.44 16.45
N LEU A 102 13.55 8.76 16.32
CA LEU A 102 13.43 9.43 15.02
C LEU A 102 14.58 9.02 14.10
N PRO A 103 14.33 8.92 12.77
CA PRO A 103 15.38 8.67 11.81
C PRO A 103 16.56 9.63 11.98
N THR A 104 17.76 9.09 11.95
CA THR A 104 19.01 9.87 11.90
C THR A 104 19.35 10.24 10.44
N ILE A 105 20.47 10.92 10.21
CA ILE A 105 20.92 11.25 8.85
C ILE A 105 21.18 9.99 8.00
N ARG A 106 21.54 8.86 8.63
CA ARG A 106 21.90 7.61 7.94
C ARG A 106 20.81 6.55 7.99
N ASN A 107 19.79 6.74 8.80
CA ASN A 107 18.72 5.76 8.97
C ASN A 107 17.39 6.33 8.49
N ALA A 108 16.59 5.47 7.90
CA ALA A 108 15.25 5.81 7.43
C ALA A 108 14.24 4.76 7.92
N ARG A 109 12.96 5.05 7.74
CA ARG A 109 11.87 4.17 8.11
C ARG A 109 10.83 4.14 7.01
N LEU A 110 10.48 2.93 6.53
CA LEU A 110 9.30 2.71 5.70
C LEU A 110 8.06 2.74 6.58
N LEU A 111 7.09 3.54 6.21
CA LEU A 111 5.81 3.70 6.91
C LEU A 111 4.66 3.49 5.93
N ILE A 112 3.56 2.88 6.40
CA ILE A 112 2.38 2.63 5.58
C ILE A 112 1.08 2.98 6.32
N GLY A 113 0.02 3.26 5.53
CA GLY A 113 -1.35 3.47 6.00
C GLY A 113 -1.46 4.62 7.02
N ASP A 114 -2.34 4.43 7.99
CA ASP A 114 -2.64 5.45 9.02
C ASP A 114 -1.40 5.85 9.82
N HIS A 115 -0.50 4.89 10.07
CA HIS A 115 0.75 5.17 10.75
C HIS A 115 1.64 6.13 9.95
N ALA A 116 1.72 5.96 8.63
CA ALA A 116 2.45 6.90 7.77
C ALA A 116 1.85 8.31 7.81
N ILE A 117 0.53 8.41 7.75
CA ILE A 117 -0.21 9.69 7.79
C ILE A 117 0.07 10.41 9.11
N GLN A 118 -0.17 9.75 10.24
CA GLN A 118 0.01 10.33 11.58
C GLN A 118 1.48 10.72 11.84
N PHE A 119 2.41 9.87 11.44
CA PHE A 119 3.84 10.13 11.60
C PHE A 119 4.28 11.33 10.75
N ARG A 120 3.81 11.39 9.50
CA ARG A 120 4.11 12.50 8.60
C ARG A 120 3.58 13.84 9.12
N GLU A 121 2.34 13.89 9.59
CA GLU A 121 1.76 15.09 10.19
C GLU A 121 2.52 15.55 11.44
N SER A 122 2.96 14.60 12.26
CA SER A 122 3.68 14.89 13.49
C SER A 122 5.11 15.40 13.26
N HIS A 123 5.77 15.00 12.17
CA HIS A 123 7.20 15.23 11.92
C HIS A 123 7.50 15.96 10.60
N ALA A 124 6.51 16.61 9.99
CA ALA A 124 6.65 17.30 8.71
C ALA A 124 7.74 18.40 8.70
N ARG A 125 8.07 18.97 9.88
CA ARG A 125 9.09 20.01 10.02
C ARG A 125 10.50 19.45 10.24
N GLU A 126 10.62 18.20 10.60
CA GLU A 126 11.87 17.57 11.04
C GLU A 126 12.41 16.56 10.04
N LEU A 127 11.52 15.95 9.25
CA LEU A 127 11.82 14.84 8.35
C LEU A 127 11.35 15.13 6.94
N GLN A 128 12.04 14.50 5.99
CA GLN A 128 11.62 14.39 4.60
C GLN A 128 10.88 13.08 4.40
N PHE A 129 9.98 13.06 3.45
CA PHE A 129 9.14 11.90 3.15
C PHE A 129 9.25 11.57 1.67
N TRP A 130 9.96 10.51 1.37
CA TRP A 130 10.10 9.99 0.03
C TRP A 130 8.89 9.10 -0.30
N ASP A 131 7.96 9.68 -1.06
CA ASP A 131 6.67 9.03 -1.40
C ASP A 131 6.86 8.01 -2.50
N LEU A 132 6.56 6.73 -2.22
CA LEU A 132 6.84 5.64 -3.16
C LEU A 132 5.88 5.63 -4.36
N GLY A 133 4.65 6.14 -4.23
CA GLY A 133 3.73 6.30 -5.36
C GLY A 133 4.22 7.36 -6.33
N GLU A 134 4.72 8.48 -5.82
CA GLU A 134 5.34 9.52 -6.62
C GLU A 134 6.58 9.01 -7.37
N GLN A 135 7.45 8.25 -6.69
CA GLN A 135 8.67 7.70 -7.30
C GLN A 135 8.33 6.69 -8.40
N TRP A 136 7.36 5.80 -8.14
CA TRP A 136 6.87 4.89 -9.16
C TRP A 136 6.36 5.65 -10.39
N LYS A 137 5.52 6.66 -10.19
CA LYS A 137 5.00 7.48 -11.27
C LYS A 137 6.09 8.17 -12.07
N LYS A 138 7.10 8.71 -11.41
CA LYS A 138 8.26 9.34 -12.06
C LYS A 138 9.09 8.35 -12.90
N HIS A 139 9.25 7.12 -12.39
CA HIS A 139 10.10 6.11 -13.02
C HIS A 139 9.39 5.34 -14.14
N VAL A 140 8.12 4.96 -13.92
CA VAL A 140 7.36 4.05 -14.81
C VAL A 140 6.30 4.78 -15.63
N GLY A 141 5.81 5.93 -15.18
CA GLY A 141 4.77 6.70 -15.86
C GLY A 141 3.33 6.18 -15.67
N LEU A 142 3.17 5.09 -14.91
CA LEU A 142 1.89 4.40 -14.66
C LEU A 142 1.43 4.61 -13.21
N PRO A 143 0.12 4.40 -12.90
CA PRO A 143 -0.35 4.35 -11.51
C PRO A 143 0.23 3.12 -10.80
N PHE A 144 0.42 3.18 -9.48
CA PHE A 144 0.88 2.02 -8.71
C PHE A 144 -0.28 1.32 -8.01
N VAL A 145 -0.30 -0.03 -8.03
CA VAL A 145 -1.34 -0.86 -7.43
C VAL A 145 -0.83 -1.46 -6.12
N TYR A 146 -1.39 -1.03 -4.99
CA TYR A 146 -0.98 -1.48 -3.66
C TYR A 146 -1.69 -2.75 -3.22
N ALA A 147 -3.00 -2.84 -3.46
CA ALA A 147 -3.83 -3.95 -3.03
C ALA A 147 -4.87 -4.33 -4.07
N LEU A 148 -5.21 -5.61 -4.07
CA LEU A 148 -6.21 -6.23 -4.94
C LEU A 148 -7.18 -7.07 -4.10
N TRP A 149 -8.44 -7.14 -4.51
CA TRP A 149 -9.34 -8.17 -4.05
C TRP A 149 -9.02 -9.48 -4.76
N LEU A 150 -8.57 -10.46 -3.97
CA LEU A 150 -8.24 -11.80 -4.47
C LEU A 150 -9.27 -12.81 -3.98
N ILE A 151 -9.75 -13.65 -4.89
CA ILE A 151 -10.66 -14.75 -4.62
C ILE A 151 -9.92 -16.06 -4.89
N ARG A 152 -10.06 -17.02 -3.99
CA ARG A 152 -9.45 -18.35 -4.14
C ARG A 152 -10.02 -19.08 -5.36
N PRO A 153 -9.22 -19.91 -6.05
CA PRO A 153 -9.65 -20.59 -7.27
C PRO A 153 -10.81 -21.59 -7.02
N GLU A 154 -10.94 -22.13 -5.80
CA GLU A 154 -11.97 -23.11 -5.45
C GLU A 154 -13.37 -22.51 -5.21
N VAL A 155 -13.47 -21.18 -5.08
CA VAL A 155 -14.73 -20.49 -4.79
C VAL A 155 -15.64 -20.49 -6.03
N GLY A 156 -16.78 -21.16 -5.94
CA GLY A 156 -17.70 -21.37 -7.08
C GLY A 156 -18.43 -20.10 -7.52
N ASP A 157 -18.83 -19.24 -6.58
CA ASP A 157 -19.64 -18.04 -6.77
C ASP A 157 -18.80 -16.76 -6.93
N ALA A 158 -17.58 -16.88 -7.43
CA ALA A 158 -16.64 -15.77 -7.57
C ALA A 158 -17.19 -14.56 -8.34
N SER A 159 -17.99 -14.79 -9.39
CA SER A 159 -18.59 -13.71 -10.19
C SER A 159 -19.65 -12.93 -9.39
N GLU A 160 -20.40 -13.59 -8.53
CA GLU A 160 -21.37 -12.94 -7.65
C GLU A 160 -20.66 -12.10 -6.59
N ILE A 161 -19.62 -12.66 -5.95
CA ILE A 161 -18.78 -11.94 -4.98
C ILE A 161 -18.15 -10.71 -5.64
N ALA A 162 -17.57 -10.85 -6.82
CA ALA A 162 -16.96 -9.73 -7.54
C ALA A 162 -17.97 -8.63 -7.87
N THR A 163 -19.18 -9.01 -8.30
CA THR A 163 -20.28 -8.06 -8.57
C THR A 163 -20.67 -7.28 -7.32
N ARG A 164 -20.78 -7.95 -6.18
CA ARG A 164 -21.09 -7.31 -4.88
C ARG A 164 -19.98 -6.37 -4.43
N LEU A 165 -18.71 -6.73 -4.62
CA LEU A 165 -17.57 -5.87 -4.25
C LEU A 165 -17.49 -4.62 -5.13
N ARG A 166 -17.77 -4.73 -6.44
CA ARG A 166 -17.88 -3.56 -7.33
C ARG A 166 -19.01 -2.63 -6.90
N ALA A 167 -20.20 -3.18 -6.65
CA ALA A 167 -21.35 -2.41 -6.19
C ALA A 167 -21.08 -1.70 -4.86
N LEU A 168 -20.40 -2.38 -3.91
CA LEU A 168 -20.02 -1.80 -2.62
C LEU A 168 -19.02 -0.64 -2.81
N ARG A 169 -17.99 -0.80 -3.68
CA ARG A 169 -17.08 0.27 -4.03
C ARG A 169 -17.81 1.48 -4.59
N ASP A 170 -18.73 1.28 -5.54
CA ASP A 170 -19.48 2.35 -6.19
C ASP A 170 -20.39 3.06 -5.19
N GLN A 171 -21.09 2.32 -4.34
CA GLN A 171 -21.90 2.90 -3.27
C GLN A 171 -21.06 3.74 -2.31
N ASN A 172 -19.90 3.24 -1.88
CA ASN A 172 -19.00 3.96 -0.97
C ASN A 172 -18.45 5.24 -1.62
N LEU A 173 -18.17 5.23 -2.92
CA LEU A 173 -17.73 6.43 -3.63
C LEU A 173 -18.84 7.49 -3.72
N VAL A 174 -20.10 7.09 -3.92
CA VAL A 174 -21.26 8.00 -3.90
C VAL A 174 -21.46 8.63 -2.52
N THR A 175 -21.26 7.86 -1.45
CA THR A 175 -21.45 8.30 -0.06
C THR A 175 -20.15 8.74 0.63
N LEU A 176 -19.08 8.94 -0.11
CA LEU A 176 -17.73 9.18 0.43
C LEU A 176 -17.68 10.36 1.42
N GLU A 177 -18.38 11.46 1.16
CA GLU A 177 -18.42 12.61 2.08
C GLU A 177 -19.07 12.29 3.43
N ASN A 178 -20.08 11.41 3.44
CA ASN A 178 -20.69 10.95 4.69
C ASN A 178 -19.72 10.07 5.47
N LEU A 179 -19.06 9.11 4.79
CA LEU A 179 -18.04 8.24 5.41
C LEU A 179 -16.86 9.04 5.98
N ILE A 180 -16.41 10.07 5.28
CA ILE A 180 -15.38 10.99 5.76
C ILE A 180 -15.86 11.75 7.00
N GLY A 181 -17.11 12.22 6.99
CA GLY A 181 -17.72 12.91 8.13
C GLY A 181 -17.81 12.02 9.37
N GLU A 182 -18.22 10.76 9.22
CA GLU A 182 -18.28 9.76 10.28
C GLU A 182 -16.90 9.43 10.84
N ALA A 183 -15.91 9.21 9.97
CA ALA A 183 -14.53 8.93 10.37
C ALA A 183 -13.91 10.10 11.15
N ALA A 184 -14.11 11.33 10.69
CA ALA A 184 -13.65 12.53 11.39
C ALA A 184 -14.37 12.75 12.72
N GLY A 185 -15.69 12.50 12.79
CA GLY A 185 -16.49 12.59 14.01
C GLY A 185 -16.12 11.56 15.07
N ALA A 186 -15.91 10.30 14.67
CA ALA A 186 -15.42 9.24 15.55
C ALA A 186 -14.04 9.57 16.14
N ALA A 187 -13.18 10.22 15.36
CA ALA A 187 -11.87 10.69 15.80
C ALA A 187 -11.97 11.75 16.91
N ALA A 188 -12.90 12.69 16.76
CA ALA A 188 -13.13 13.74 17.78
C ALA A 188 -13.69 13.17 19.09
N ALA A 189 -14.53 12.14 19.04
CA ALA A 189 -15.16 11.53 20.21
C ALA A 189 -14.18 10.72 21.09
N THR A 190 -13.10 10.17 20.51
CA THR A 190 -12.11 9.36 21.25
C THR A 190 -11.00 10.18 21.91
N GLY A 191 -10.98 11.51 21.73
CA GLY A 191 -9.95 12.39 22.31
C GLY A 191 -8.53 12.14 21.79
N GLU A 192 -8.36 11.32 20.78
CA GLU A 192 -7.06 11.08 20.13
C GLU A 192 -6.65 12.32 19.32
N GLN A 193 -5.77 13.11 19.88
CA GLN A 193 -5.34 14.43 19.40
C GLN A 193 -4.64 14.46 18.03
N LYS A 194 -4.52 13.32 17.31
CA LYS A 194 -3.71 13.22 16.08
C LYS A 194 -4.39 12.45 14.94
N LYS A 195 -5.72 12.46 14.87
CA LYS A 195 -6.39 11.86 13.69
C LYS A 195 -6.54 12.88 12.56
N PRO A 196 -6.46 12.42 11.30
CA PRO A 196 -6.59 13.28 10.15
C PRO A 196 -7.92 14.05 10.17
N ASN A 197 -7.88 15.34 9.87
CA ASN A 197 -9.10 16.15 9.79
C ASN A 197 -9.89 15.84 8.51
N ARG A 198 -11.15 16.32 8.45
CA ARG A 198 -12.06 16.07 7.33
C ARG A 198 -11.48 16.55 5.99
N GLU A 199 -10.85 17.71 5.95
CA GLU A 199 -10.27 18.29 4.73
C GLU A 199 -9.15 17.40 4.19
N PHE A 200 -8.25 16.94 5.07
CA PHE A 200 -7.20 15.98 4.71
C PHE A 200 -7.80 14.69 4.16
N LEU A 201 -8.78 14.08 4.86
CA LEU A 201 -9.40 12.83 4.43
C LEU A 201 -10.09 12.98 3.07
N SER A 202 -10.80 14.09 2.84
CA SER A 202 -11.43 14.37 1.55
C SER A 202 -10.40 14.41 0.41
N ARG A 203 -9.31 15.16 0.60
CA ARG A 203 -8.21 15.22 -0.37
C ARG A 203 -7.55 13.86 -0.56
N TYR A 204 -7.24 13.16 0.51
CA TYR A 204 -6.58 11.86 0.47
C TYR A 204 -7.37 10.82 -0.33
N TYR A 205 -8.68 10.68 -0.06
CA TYR A 205 -9.52 9.73 -0.76
C TYR A 205 -9.89 10.12 -2.21
N ARG A 206 -9.83 11.42 -2.56
CA ARG A 206 -10.18 11.91 -3.90
C ARG A 206 -8.99 12.10 -4.82
N GLU A 207 -7.84 12.49 -4.27
CA GLU A 207 -6.68 12.89 -5.07
C GLU A 207 -5.53 11.87 -4.99
N ASN A 208 -5.31 11.27 -3.81
CA ASN A 208 -4.19 10.35 -3.61
C ASN A 208 -4.55 8.89 -3.88
N LEU A 209 -5.78 8.47 -3.61
CA LEU A 209 -6.22 7.10 -3.82
C LEU A 209 -7.14 6.95 -5.03
N HIS A 210 -6.96 5.84 -5.74
CA HIS A 210 -7.84 5.42 -6.82
C HIS A 210 -8.30 3.99 -6.55
N PHE A 211 -9.59 3.73 -6.79
CA PHE A 211 -10.24 2.47 -6.45
C PHE A 211 -10.60 1.61 -7.67
N GLY A 212 -10.25 2.04 -8.86
CA GLY A 212 -10.42 1.28 -10.10
C GLY A 212 -9.22 0.37 -10.40
N PHE A 213 -9.45 -0.65 -11.24
CA PHE A 213 -8.40 -1.54 -11.76
C PHE A 213 -8.54 -1.65 -13.27
N GLY A 214 -8.29 -0.55 -13.98
CA GLY A 214 -8.35 -0.46 -15.43
C GLY A 214 -7.03 -0.87 -16.11
N GLU A 215 -6.97 -0.66 -17.42
CA GLU A 215 -5.84 -1.08 -18.25
C GLU A 215 -4.48 -0.49 -17.82
N ARG A 216 -4.46 0.75 -17.31
CA ARG A 216 -3.22 1.37 -16.83
C ARG A 216 -2.71 0.69 -15.55
N GLN A 217 -3.61 0.30 -14.63
CA GLN A 217 -3.29 -0.43 -13.42
C GLN A 217 -2.81 -1.86 -13.75
N LYS A 218 -3.46 -2.54 -14.68
CA LYS A 218 -3.06 -3.88 -15.16
C LYS A 218 -1.65 -3.85 -15.77
N LYS A 219 -1.38 -2.88 -16.66
CA LYS A 219 -0.02 -2.66 -17.21
C LYS A 219 1.01 -2.36 -16.13
N SER A 220 0.64 -1.60 -15.13
CA SER A 220 1.50 -1.28 -13.99
C SER A 220 1.83 -2.51 -13.15
N LEU A 221 0.87 -3.40 -12.92
CA LEU A 221 1.09 -4.65 -12.19
C LEU A 221 2.12 -5.53 -12.92
N HIS A 222 2.04 -5.64 -14.25
CA HIS A 222 3.03 -6.33 -15.06
C HIS A 222 4.42 -5.66 -15.01
N ALA A 223 4.46 -4.32 -15.06
CA ALA A 223 5.71 -3.58 -14.92
C ALA A 223 6.36 -3.82 -13.55
N PHE A 224 5.55 -3.84 -12.47
CA PHE A 224 6.04 -4.12 -11.13
C PHE A 224 6.58 -5.55 -11.00
N ALA A 225 5.88 -6.55 -11.55
CA ALA A 225 6.38 -7.92 -11.59
C ALA A 225 7.73 -8.03 -12.32
N SER A 226 7.85 -7.34 -13.46
CA SER A 226 9.09 -7.30 -14.25
C SER A 226 10.25 -6.66 -13.49
N LEU A 227 9.99 -5.55 -12.76
CA LEU A 227 10.99 -4.93 -11.89
C LEU A 227 11.39 -5.85 -10.74
N CYS A 228 10.42 -6.47 -10.07
CA CYS A 228 10.68 -7.42 -8.99
C CYS A 228 11.54 -8.60 -9.48
N ALA A 229 11.28 -9.13 -10.66
CA ALA A 229 12.09 -10.20 -11.24
C ALA A 229 13.51 -9.72 -11.60
N ARG A 230 13.67 -8.49 -12.13
CA ARG A 230 14.97 -7.88 -12.41
C ARG A 230 15.85 -7.75 -11.17
N HIS A 231 15.22 -7.40 -10.03
CA HIS A 231 15.91 -7.25 -8.75
C HIS A 231 15.95 -8.52 -7.90
N GLY A 232 15.56 -9.69 -8.46
CA GLY A 232 15.61 -10.97 -7.76
C GLY A 232 14.62 -11.13 -6.61
N LEU A 233 13.54 -10.33 -6.61
CA LEU A 233 12.49 -10.37 -5.60
C LEU A 233 11.36 -11.35 -5.94
N LEU A 234 11.25 -11.72 -7.21
CA LEU A 234 10.36 -12.74 -7.76
C LEU A 234 11.13 -13.62 -8.74
N GLN A 235 10.71 -14.87 -8.86
CA GLN A 235 11.12 -15.67 -10.02
C GLN A 235 10.47 -15.09 -11.27
N LYS A 236 11.23 -15.05 -12.38
CA LYS A 236 10.68 -14.60 -13.66
C LYS A 236 9.70 -15.64 -14.15
N HIS A 237 8.43 -15.29 -14.19
CA HIS A 237 7.38 -16.10 -14.80
C HIS A 237 6.41 -15.19 -15.55
N ASN A 238 5.86 -15.73 -16.64
CA ASN A 238 4.74 -15.09 -17.28
C ASN A 238 3.48 -15.49 -16.50
N PHE A 239 2.65 -14.53 -16.19
CA PHE A 239 1.34 -14.77 -15.59
C PHE A 239 0.27 -14.02 -16.37
N GLU A 240 -0.89 -14.61 -16.42
CA GLU A 240 -2.10 -13.96 -16.93
C GLU A 240 -2.95 -13.49 -15.75
N LEU A 241 -3.65 -12.39 -15.96
CA LEU A 241 -4.59 -11.89 -14.97
C LEU A 241 -5.88 -12.70 -15.07
N SER A 242 -6.13 -13.59 -14.13
CA SER A 242 -7.40 -14.29 -14.01
C SER A 242 -8.43 -13.33 -13.41
N LEU A 243 -9.18 -12.66 -14.28
CA LEU A 243 -10.15 -11.63 -13.90
C LEU A 243 -11.56 -12.22 -13.72
N VAL A 244 -12.32 -11.67 -12.78
CA VAL A 244 -13.71 -12.02 -12.51
C VAL A 244 -14.56 -10.79 -12.17
#